data_4bde2ff7daa6c80e5cab02fa91bd0c9d
#
_entry.id   4bde2ff7daa6c80e5cab02fa91bd0c9d
#
_cell.length_a   1.000
_cell.length_b   1.000
_cell.length_c   1.000
_cell.angle_alpha   90.00
_cell.angle_beta   90.00
_cell.angle_gamma   90.00
#
_symmetry.space_group_name_H-M   'P 1'
#
loop_
_entity.id
_entity.type
_entity.pdbx_description
1 polymer ?
#
loop_
_entity_poly.entity_id
_entity_poly.type
_entity_poly.pdbx_seq_one_letter_code
_entity_poly.pdbx_strand_id
1 'polypeptide(L)'
;MNLLFRLSSLASMTIALMTAMTITALAEQGKSPAEGYTIHVQAPHVMEDGTIGGPYHHYCKGISEKILQCLLFDSTDPNAKLVAVEYFVAKDLSRKEIPLIMWHRHYHDHKVEIETGRVQVLEPADKAKEIAEAASKTDGIIFHLWQKEDPIPTGRVTFPQSVGHEFPRKKD
;
A
#
# COMPACT_ATOMS: atom_id res chain seq x y z
N MET A 1 84.89 27.71 -6.36
CA MET A 1 84.22 27.55 -7.67
C MET A 1 83.50 26.22 -7.62
N ASN A 2 82.27 26.21 -7.57
CA ASN A 2 81.24 25.23 -7.75
C ASN A 2 80.19 25.29 -6.63
N LEU A 3 79.26 26.17 -6.91
CA LEU A 3 78.01 26.27 -6.23
C LEU A 3 77.11 25.22 -6.86
N LEU A 4 76.72 24.18 -6.15
CA LEU A 4 75.65 23.25 -6.60
C LEU A 4 74.49 23.28 -5.59
N PHE A 5 73.42 23.67 -6.13
CA PHE A 5 72.08 23.82 -5.63
C PHE A 5 71.58 22.59 -4.86
N ARG A 6 70.96 22.83 -3.70
CA ARG A 6 69.98 21.97 -3.11
C ARG A 6 68.61 22.61 -3.24
N LEU A 7 67.86 22.18 -4.19
CA LEU A 7 66.43 22.32 -4.28
C LEU A 7 65.85 20.92 -4.22
N SER A 8 65.32 20.53 -3.12
CA SER A 8 64.48 19.35 -3.06
C SER A 8 63.57 19.38 -1.81
N SER A 9 62.33 19.01 -2.06
CA SER A 9 61.32 18.60 -1.10
C SER A 9 60.51 19.69 -0.38
N LEU A 10 59.56 20.22 -1.11
CA LEU A 10 58.32 20.78 -0.55
C LEU A 10 57.16 20.50 -1.54
N ALA A 11 56.87 19.23 -1.75
CA ALA A 11 55.70 18.81 -2.55
C ALA A 11 55.27 17.39 -2.22
N SER A 12 54.87 17.15 -0.96
CA SER A 12 54.23 15.85 -0.63
C SER A 12 53.57 15.92 0.73
N MET A 13 52.65 16.86 0.95
CA MET A 13 51.86 16.85 2.19
C MET A 13 50.50 17.51 2.10
N THR A 14 49.81 17.38 0.94
CA THR A 14 48.47 17.96 0.79
C THR A 14 47.44 17.03 0.12
N ILE A 15 47.68 15.71 0.04
CA ILE A 15 46.70 14.77 -0.56
C ILE A 15 46.05 13.81 0.47
N ALA A 16 46.40 13.89 1.74
CA ALA A 16 45.88 12.94 2.74
C ALA A 16 44.71 13.46 3.60
N LEU A 17 44.07 14.57 3.27
CA LEU A 17 43.00 15.14 4.08
C LEU A 17 41.62 15.25 3.39
N MET A 18 41.38 14.60 2.26
CA MET A 18 40.08 14.65 1.59
C MET A 18 39.33 13.30 1.49
N THR A 19 39.80 12.26 2.16
CA THR A 19 39.14 10.94 2.12
C THR A 19 38.42 10.53 3.41
N ALA A 20 38.33 11.41 4.40
CA ALA A 20 37.72 11.06 5.68
C ALA A 20 36.33 11.69 5.92
N MET A 21 35.69 12.33 4.94
CA MET A 21 34.41 13.02 5.13
C MET A 21 33.21 12.42 4.37
N THR A 22 33.29 11.20 3.86
CA THR A 22 32.18 10.59 3.09
C THR A 22 31.52 9.38 3.75
N ILE A 23 31.80 9.05 5.00
CA ILE A 23 31.25 7.83 5.65
C ILE A 23 30.25 8.13 6.79
N THR A 24 29.94 9.36 7.12
CA THR A 24 29.02 9.68 8.23
C THR A 24 27.62 10.10 7.81
N ALA A 25 27.25 10.01 6.55
CA ALA A 25 25.90 10.34 6.07
C ALA A 25 25.00 9.12 5.83
N LEU A 26 25.36 7.94 6.33
CA LEU A 26 24.54 6.70 6.25
C LEU A 26 23.90 6.31 7.59
N ALA A 27 23.91 7.21 8.58
CA ALA A 27 23.27 6.98 9.86
C ALA A 27 21.88 7.62 9.87
N GLU A 28 20.85 6.79 10.03
CA GLU A 28 19.44 7.11 10.18
C GLU A 28 18.69 7.52 8.91
N GLN A 29 18.69 6.66 7.89
CA GLN A 29 17.49 6.58 7.06
C GLN A 29 16.41 5.90 7.93
N GLY A 30 15.48 6.68 8.45
CA GLY A 30 14.24 6.17 9.02
C GLY A 30 13.61 5.20 8.03
N LYS A 31 12.92 4.16 8.51
CA LYS A 31 12.26 3.17 7.64
C LYS A 31 11.43 3.91 6.59
N SER A 32 11.63 3.54 5.33
CA SER A 32 10.86 4.12 4.23
C SER A 32 9.36 3.93 4.47
N PRO A 33 8.50 4.91 4.14
CA PRO A 33 7.04 4.71 4.15
C PRO A 33 6.58 3.51 3.32
N ALA A 34 7.37 3.09 2.32
CA ALA A 34 7.12 1.90 1.51
C ALA A 34 7.38 0.57 2.24
N GLU A 35 8.06 0.59 3.40
CA GLU A 35 8.27 -0.60 4.20
C GLU A 35 7.07 -0.92 5.10
N GLY A 36 6.98 -2.18 5.55
CA GLY A 36 6.01 -2.63 6.55
C GLY A 36 4.66 -3.06 5.99
N TYR A 37 4.47 -3.15 4.67
CA TYR A 37 3.30 -3.76 4.05
C TYR A 37 3.41 -5.30 4.11
N THR A 38 3.24 -5.87 5.29
CA THR A 38 3.51 -7.28 5.57
C THR A 38 2.26 -8.13 5.76
N ILE A 39 1.09 -7.53 5.89
CA ILE A 39 -0.18 -8.26 5.98
C ILE A 39 -0.62 -8.57 4.55
N HIS A 40 -0.78 -9.85 4.22
CA HIS A 40 -1.20 -10.27 2.88
C HIS A 40 -2.62 -10.86 2.90
N VAL A 41 -3.50 -10.22 2.14
CA VAL A 41 -4.90 -10.60 1.98
C VAL A 41 -5.21 -10.68 0.48
N GLN A 42 -6.15 -11.53 0.07
CA GLN A 42 -6.69 -11.49 -1.28
C GLN A 42 -8.22 -11.47 -1.27
N ALA A 43 -8.80 -10.72 -2.19
CA ALA A 43 -10.23 -10.60 -2.36
C ALA A 43 -10.63 -10.29 -3.81
N PRO A 44 -11.78 -10.80 -4.30
CA PRO A 44 -12.41 -10.30 -5.52
C PRO A 44 -13.17 -9.01 -5.26
N HIS A 45 -13.25 -8.14 -6.27
CA HIS A 45 -14.01 -6.89 -6.20
C HIS A 45 -15.15 -6.88 -7.21
N VAL A 46 -16.25 -6.20 -6.88
CA VAL A 46 -17.31 -5.86 -7.82
C VAL A 46 -16.94 -4.54 -8.49
N MET A 47 -16.66 -4.58 -9.78
CA MET A 47 -16.31 -3.41 -10.56
C MET A 47 -17.55 -2.54 -10.84
N GLU A 48 -17.38 -1.29 -11.27
CA GLU A 48 -18.49 -0.35 -11.54
C GLU A 48 -19.48 -0.84 -12.59
N ASP A 49 -19.03 -1.68 -13.53
CA ASP A 49 -19.88 -2.31 -14.55
C ASP A 49 -20.62 -3.57 -14.04
N GLY A 50 -20.44 -3.92 -12.77
CA GLY A 50 -21.03 -5.09 -12.13
C GLY A 50 -20.26 -6.40 -12.36
N THR A 51 -19.16 -6.39 -13.11
CA THR A 51 -18.32 -7.57 -13.27
C THR A 51 -17.50 -7.83 -12.00
N ILE A 52 -17.05 -9.09 -11.82
CA ILE A 52 -16.15 -9.43 -10.71
C ILE A 52 -14.72 -9.48 -11.25
N GLY A 53 -13.88 -8.62 -10.69
CA GLY A 53 -12.45 -8.59 -10.95
C GLY A 53 -11.63 -9.26 -9.85
N GLY A 54 -10.38 -9.60 -10.14
CA GLY A 54 -9.46 -10.21 -9.21
C GLY A 54 -9.44 -11.75 -9.25
N PRO A 55 -9.01 -12.44 -8.14
CA PRO A 55 -8.70 -11.81 -6.85
C PRO A 55 -7.50 -10.85 -6.92
N TYR A 56 -7.60 -9.76 -6.20
CA TYR A 56 -6.49 -8.82 -6.04
C TYR A 56 -5.71 -9.12 -4.76
N HIS A 57 -4.41 -8.93 -4.80
CA HIS A 57 -3.50 -9.17 -3.67
C HIS A 57 -3.24 -7.87 -2.92
N HIS A 58 -3.74 -7.79 -1.69
CA HIS A 58 -3.62 -6.64 -0.82
C HIS A 58 -2.44 -6.83 0.11
N TYR A 59 -1.43 -5.97 0.01
CA TYR A 59 -0.35 -5.88 0.97
C TYR A 59 -0.60 -4.66 1.86
N CYS A 60 -0.81 -4.91 3.15
CA CYS A 60 -1.34 -3.90 4.07
C CYS A 60 -0.40 -3.60 5.23
N LYS A 61 -0.49 -2.38 5.76
CA LYS A 61 0.10 -1.95 7.03
C LYS A 61 -0.80 -1.00 7.80
N GLY A 62 -0.72 -1.02 9.13
CA GLY A 62 -1.32 0.00 9.98
C GLY A 62 -0.61 1.34 9.82
N ILE A 63 -1.35 2.41 9.57
CA ILE A 63 -0.84 3.79 9.58
C ILE A 63 -1.33 4.56 10.81
N SER A 64 -2.34 4.04 11.50
CA SER A 64 -2.80 4.46 12.82
C SER A 64 -3.53 3.31 13.49
N GLU A 65 -3.98 3.48 14.74
CA GLU A 65 -4.80 2.49 15.45
C GLU A 65 -6.15 2.18 14.77
N LYS A 66 -6.62 3.08 13.90
CA LYS A 66 -7.94 3.01 13.26
C LYS A 66 -7.90 2.86 11.74
N ILE A 67 -6.71 2.89 11.13
CA ILE A 67 -6.58 2.87 9.66
C ILE A 67 -5.45 1.95 9.24
N LEU A 68 -5.77 0.96 8.38
CA LEU A 68 -4.80 0.25 7.57
C LEU A 68 -4.81 0.83 6.16
N GLN A 69 -3.65 0.87 5.54
CA GLN A 69 -3.46 1.20 4.13
C GLN A 69 -2.96 -0.04 3.40
N CYS A 70 -3.57 -0.35 2.26
CA CYS A 70 -3.22 -1.49 1.43
C CYS A 70 -2.84 -1.07 0.02
N LEU A 71 -1.79 -1.68 -0.50
CA LEU A 71 -1.39 -1.64 -1.90
C LEU A 71 -1.93 -2.89 -2.58
N LEU A 72 -2.69 -2.73 -3.67
CA LEU A 72 -3.38 -3.82 -4.34
C LEU A 72 -2.73 -4.12 -5.69
N PHE A 73 -2.37 -5.38 -5.89
CA PHE A 73 -1.73 -5.89 -7.10
C PHE A 73 -2.61 -6.91 -7.80
N ASP A 74 -2.48 -7.00 -9.13
CA ASP A 74 -3.23 -7.94 -9.98
C ASP A 74 -2.72 -9.39 -9.89
N SER A 75 -1.56 -9.61 -9.27
CA SER A 75 -0.98 -10.93 -9.03
C SER A 75 0.09 -10.88 -7.93
N THR A 76 0.74 -12.02 -7.66
CA THR A 76 1.92 -12.11 -6.78
C THR A 76 3.25 -12.12 -7.54
N ASP A 77 3.20 -11.88 -8.85
CA ASP A 77 4.40 -11.81 -9.68
C ASP A 77 5.27 -10.61 -9.24
N PRO A 78 6.62 -10.72 -9.24
CA PRO A 78 7.51 -9.59 -8.94
C PRO A 78 7.28 -8.35 -9.80
N ASN A 79 6.69 -8.50 -11.01
CA ASN A 79 6.35 -7.42 -11.92
C ASN A 79 4.84 -7.10 -11.94
N ALA A 80 4.07 -7.56 -10.94
CA ALA A 80 2.65 -7.31 -10.84
C ALA A 80 2.35 -5.80 -10.85
N LYS A 81 1.24 -5.43 -11.46
CA LYS A 81 0.80 -4.03 -11.52
C LYS A 81 0.17 -3.63 -10.19
N LEU A 82 0.55 -2.48 -9.68
CA LEU A 82 -0.21 -1.79 -8.64
C LEU A 82 -1.49 -1.24 -9.29
N VAL A 83 -2.60 -1.90 -9.06
CA VAL A 83 -3.88 -1.57 -9.72
C VAL A 83 -4.81 -0.74 -8.86
N ALA A 84 -4.64 -0.78 -7.54
CA ALA A 84 -5.51 -0.04 -6.62
C ALA A 84 -4.81 0.26 -5.29
N VAL A 85 -5.41 1.17 -4.54
CA VAL A 85 -5.13 1.42 -3.12
C VAL A 85 -6.44 1.27 -2.36
N GLU A 86 -6.39 0.62 -1.20
CA GLU A 86 -7.52 0.50 -0.30
C GLU A 86 -7.16 0.98 1.11
N TYR A 87 -8.15 1.57 1.78
CA TYR A 87 -8.05 1.89 3.20
C TYR A 87 -9.12 1.11 3.98
N PHE A 88 -8.67 0.40 5.02
CA PHE A 88 -9.54 -0.20 6.02
C PHE A 88 -9.66 0.78 7.16
N VAL A 89 -10.86 1.29 7.39
CA VAL A 89 -11.13 2.32 8.40
C VAL A 89 -12.03 1.74 9.48
N ALA A 90 -11.68 1.90 10.75
CA ALA A 90 -12.50 1.44 11.86
C ALA A 90 -13.94 2.01 11.73
N LYS A 91 -14.95 1.14 11.94
CA LYS A 91 -16.37 1.48 11.73
C LYS A 91 -16.86 2.65 12.56
N ASP A 92 -16.33 2.80 13.78
CA ASP A 92 -16.65 3.94 14.65
C ASP A 92 -16.14 5.26 14.09
N LEU A 93 -15.09 5.24 13.28
CA LEU A 93 -14.56 6.41 12.60
C LEU A 93 -15.26 6.65 11.25
N SER A 94 -15.30 5.67 10.36
CA SER A 94 -15.89 5.83 9.03
C SER A 94 -17.36 6.24 9.09
N ARG A 95 -18.15 5.57 9.95
CA ARG A 95 -19.61 5.81 10.07
C ARG A 95 -19.94 7.10 10.79
N LYS A 96 -19.00 7.68 11.52
CA LYS A 96 -19.15 9.00 12.15
C LYS A 96 -18.78 10.14 11.19
N GLU A 97 -17.66 9.97 10.46
CA GLU A 97 -17.07 11.07 9.68
C GLU A 97 -17.58 11.11 8.23
N ILE A 98 -18.02 9.98 7.67
CA ILE A 98 -18.44 9.90 6.26
C ILE A 98 -19.96 10.06 6.14
N PRO A 99 -20.44 11.02 5.34
CA PRO A 99 -21.88 11.14 5.07
C PRO A 99 -22.45 9.85 4.49
N LEU A 100 -23.63 9.43 4.95
CA LEU A 100 -24.25 8.14 4.60
C LEU A 100 -24.32 7.91 3.07
N ILE A 101 -24.62 8.94 2.30
CA ILE A 101 -24.68 8.83 0.83
C ILE A 101 -23.32 8.54 0.22
N MET A 102 -22.23 9.06 0.77
CA MET A 102 -20.87 8.79 0.33
C MET A 102 -20.43 7.40 0.76
N TRP A 103 -20.81 7.00 1.97
CA TRP A 103 -20.57 5.67 2.48
C TRP A 103 -21.21 4.62 1.54
N HIS A 104 -22.49 4.74 1.21
CA HIS A 104 -23.20 3.83 0.31
C HIS A 104 -22.63 3.78 -1.12
N ARG A 105 -21.98 4.84 -1.56
CA ARG A 105 -21.43 4.92 -2.92
C ARG A 105 -20.03 4.33 -3.02
N HIS A 106 -19.23 4.45 -1.97
CA HIS A 106 -17.78 4.22 -2.07
C HIS A 106 -17.23 3.27 -1.02
N TYR A 107 -17.94 3.09 0.08
CA TYR A 107 -17.49 2.22 1.17
C TYR A 107 -18.22 0.88 1.15
N HIS A 108 -17.61 -0.13 1.76
CA HIS A 108 -18.21 -1.44 1.98
C HIS A 108 -17.84 -1.96 3.38
N ASP A 109 -18.64 -2.90 3.89
CA ASP A 109 -18.43 -3.51 5.20
C ASP A 109 -17.64 -4.82 5.05
N HIS A 110 -16.40 -4.86 5.53
CA HIS A 110 -15.57 -6.05 5.46
C HIS A 110 -16.13 -7.25 6.22
N LYS A 111 -17.02 -7.03 7.19
CA LYS A 111 -17.63 -8.14 7.94
C LYS A 111 -18.33 -9.12 7.01
N VAL A 112 -19.06 -8.62 6.01
CA VAL A 112 -19.78 -9.48 5.05
C VAL A 112 -18.83 -10.36 4.26
N GLU A 113 -17.70 -9.82 3.83
CA GLU A 113 -16.70 -10.57 3.07
C GLU A 113 -15.98 -11.62 3.92
N ILE A 114 -15.63 -11.26 5.16
CA ILE A 114 -15.00 -12.19 6.12
C ILE A 114 -15.96 -13.33 6.44
N GLU A 115 -17.20 -13.04 6.79
CA GLU A 115 -18.21 -14.06 7.14
C GLU A 115 -18.56 -14.99 5.98
N THR A 116 -18.49 -14.51 4.75
CA THR A 116 -18.75 -15.31 3.54
C THR A 116 -17.51 -15.99 2.97
N GLY A 117 -16.34 -15.82 3.59
CA GLY A 117 -15.07 -16.43 3.17
C GLY A 117 -14.53 -15.92 1.84
N ARG A 118 -14.96 -14.74 1.39
CA ARG A 118 -14.53 -14.13 0.13
C ARG A 118 -13.20 -13.41 0.26
N VAL A 119 -12.93 -12.86 1.43
CA VAL A 119 -11.60 -12.38 1.81
C VAL A 119 -10.79 -13.55 2.35
N GLN A 120 -9.63 -13.76 1.80
CA GLN A 120 -8.68 -14.78 2.26
C GLN A 120 -7.43 -14.09 2.82
N VAL A 121 -7.18 -14.32 4.11
CA VAL A 121 -5.94 -13.86 4.75
C VAL A 121 -4.86 -14.90 4.50
N LEU A 122 -3.80 -14.52 3.80
CA LEU A 122 -2.71 -15.39 3.36
C LEU A 122 -1.55 -15.38 4.38
N GLU A 123 -1.88 -15.63 5.64
CA GLU A 123 -0.97 -15.66 6.78
C GLU A 123 -1.12 -17.00 7.51
N PRO A 124 -0.21 -17.38 8.42
CA PRO A 124 -0.40 -18.54 9.30
C PRO A 124 -1.74 -18.49 10.04
N ALA A 125 -2.36 -19.65 10.28
CA ALA A 125 -3.76 -19.77 10.66
C ALA A 125 -4.17 -18.99 11.92
N ASP A 126 -3.32 -18.94 12.93
CA ASP A 126 -3.51 -18.16 14.16
C ASP A 126 -3.55 -16.66 13.87
N LYS A 127 -2.57 -16.16 13.13
CA LYS A 127 -2.47 -14.78 12.70
C LYS A 127 -3.58 -14.41 11.71
N ALA A 128 -3.94 -15.32 10.80
CA ALA A 128 -5.03 -15.12 9.85
C ALA A 128 -6.37 -14.88 10.55
N LYS A 129 -6.65 -15.63 11.61
CA LYS A 129 -7.87 -15.45 12.42
C LYS A 129 -7.90 -14.08 13.09
N GLU A 130 -6.81 -13.66 13.71
CA GLU A 130 -6.70 -12.34 14.35
C GLU A 130 -6.91 -11.20 13.34
N ILE A 131 -6.26 -11.28 12.17
CA ILE A 131 -6.40 -10.30 11.10
C ILE A 131 -7.84 -10.24 10.58
N ALA A 132 -8.48 -11.39 10.35
CA ALA A 132 -9.87 -11.47 9.91
C ALA A 132 -10.83 -10.84 10.94
N GLU A 133 -10.66 -11.14 12.23
CA GLU A 133 -11.44 -10.52 13.30
C GLU A 133 -11.25 -9.01 13.38
N ALA A 134 -10.02 -8.52 13.18
CA ALA A 134 -9.74 -7.09 13.13
C ALA A 134 -10.37 -6.43 11.89
N ALA A 135 -10.21 -7.04 10.71
CA ALA A 135 -10.78 -6.56 9.45
C ALA A 135 -12.31 -6.48 9.51
N SER A 136 -12.98 -7.45 10.14
CA SER A 136 -14.46 -7.44 10.29
C SER A 136 -15.01 -6.21 11.03
N LYS A 137 -14.16 -5.48 11.75
CA LYS A 137 -14.51 -4.25 12.48
C LYS A 137 -14.25 -2.97 11.69
N THR A 138 -13.90 -3.11 10.41
CA THR A 138 -13.60 -1.98 9.52
C THR A 138 -14.57 -1.91 8.35
N ASP A 139 -14.69 -0.71 7.80
CA ASP A 139 -15.26 -0.43 6.49
C ASP A 139 -14.10 -0.16 5.51
N GLY A 140 -14.21 -0.57 4.25
CA GLY A 140 -13.23 -0.37 3.20
C GLY A 140 -13.61 0.70 2.19
N ILE A 141 -12.60 1.35 1.60
CA ILE A 141 -12.75 2.16 0.41
C ILE A 141 -11.61 1.85 -0.56
N ILE A 142 -11.97 1.48 -1.79
CA ILE A 142 -11.03 1.09 -2.84
C ILE A 142 -10.95 2.21 -3.89
N PHE A 143 -9.74 2.63 -4.21
CA PHE A 143 -9.42 3.52 -5.33
C PHE A 143 -8.73 2.68 -6.41
N HIS A 144 -9.48 2.26 -7.44
CA HIS A 144 -8.92 1.50 -8.55
C HIS A 144 -8.30 2.46 -9.56
N LEU A 145 -7.00 2.34 -9.80
CA LEU A 145 -6.17 3.30 -10.52
C LEU A 145 -5.81 2.84 -11.92
N TRP A 146 -5.83 1.52 -12.16
CA TRP A 146 -5.46 0.91 -13.44
C TRP A 146 -6.46 -0.17 -13.81
N GLN A 147 -7.29 0.09 -14.81
CA GLN A 147 -8.30 -0.87 -15.26
C GLN A 147 -7.63 -2.01 -16.03
N LYS A 148 -8.22 -3.21 -15.98
CA LYS A 148 -7.62 -4.43 -16.53
C LYS A 148 -7.34 -4.31 -18.03
N GLU A 149 -8.23 -3.68 -18.78
CA GLU A 149 -8.19 -3.52 -20.23
C GLU A 149 -7.25 -2.41 -20.69
N ASP A 150 -6.86 -1.49 -19.78
CA ASP A 150 -6.03 -0.36 -20.14
C ASP A 150 -4.56 -0.78 -20.25
N PRO A 151 -3.85 -0.44 -21.34
CA PRO A 151 -2.45 -0.76 -21.52
C PRO A 151 -1.53 0.07 -20.59
N ILE A 152 -2.03 1.21 -20.11
CA ILE A 152 -1.36 2.13 -19.16
C ILE A 152 -2.42 2.73 -18.22
N PRO A 153 -2.03 3.29 -17.05
CA PRO A 153 -2.97 4.05 -16.22
C PRO A 153 -3.47 5.28 -16.99
N THR A 154 -4.77 5.38 -17.16
CA THR A 154 -5.40 6.44 -17.99
C THR A 154 -5.81 7.68 -17.21
N GLY A 155 -5.65 7.66 -15.86
CA GLY A 155 -6.13 8.72 -14.97
C GLY A 155 -7.59 8.54 -14.53
N ARG A 156 -8.29 7.52 -15.05
CA ARG A 156 -9.62 7.16 -14.57
C ARG A 156 -9.52 6.42 -13.25
N VAL A 157 -10.10 6.98 -12.20
CA VAL A 157 -10.26 6.33 -10.90
C VAL A 157 -11.68 5.80 -10.78
N THR A 158 -11.82 4.52 -10.41
CA THR A 158 -13.10 3.88 -10.12
C THR A 158 -13.15 3.41 -8.67
N PHE A 159 -14.35 3.18 -8.15
CA PHE A 159 -14.59 2.77 -6.77
C PHE A 159 -15.28 1.41 -6.75
N PRO A 160 -14.55 0.31 -6.98
CA PRO A 160 -15.11 -1.02 -6.86
C PRO A 160 -15.57 -1.28 -5.43
N GLN A 161 -16.51 -2.21 -5.30
CA GLN A 161 -17.07 -2.60 -4.02
C GLN A 161 -16.68 -4.04 -3.68
N SER A 162 -16.88 -4.39 -2.44
CA SER A 162 -16.75 -5.78 -2.02
C SER A 162 -17.86 -6.66 -2.60
N VAL A 163 -17.54 -7.94 -2.82
CA VAL A 163 -18.53 -8.91 -3.24
C VAL A 163 -19.50 -9.19 -2.09
N GLY A 164 -20.75 -8.78 -2.25
CA GLY A 164 -21.78 -8.82 -1.22
C GLY A 164 -22.24 -7.46 -0.72
N HIS A 165 -21.56 -6.38 -1.16
CA HIS A 165 -22.09 -5.03 -0.95
C HIS A 165 -23.37 -4.85 -1.80
N GLU A 166 -24.47 -4.46 -1.14
CA GLU A 166 -25.71 -4.16 -1.83
C GLU A 166 -25.71 -2.68 -2.24
N PHE A 167 -25.56 -2.43 -3.53
CA PHE A 167 -25.83 -1.10 -4.08
C PHE A 167 -27.31 -0.73 -3.85
N PRO A 168 -27.61 0.51 -3.47
CA PRO A 168 -29.00 0.99 -3.45
C PRO A 168 -29.57 0.79 -4.85
N ARG A 169 -30.54 -0.12 -5.00
CA ARG A 169 -31.25 -0.29 -6.28
C ARG A 169 -31.86 1.06 -6.65
N LYS A 170 -31.56 1.57 -7.85
CA LYS A 170 -32.37 2.64 -8.43
C LYS A 170 -33.79 2.16 -8.39
N LYS A 171 -34.67 2.83 -7.67
CA LYS A 171 -36.11 2.67 -7.84
C LYS A 171 -36.42 3.24 -9.22
N ASP A 172 -36.75 2.36 -10.14
CA ASP A 172 -37.30 2.73 -11.44
C ASP A 172 -38.59 3.55 -11.25
#